data_3b1aa687629d412a951b23c1e5fc963e
#
_entry.id   3b1aa687629d412a951b23c1e5fc963e
#
_cell.length_a   1.000
_cell.length_b   1.000
_cell.length_c   1.000
_cell.angle_alpha   90.00
_cell.angle_beta   90.00
_cell.angle_gamma   90.00
#
_symmetry.space_group_name_H-M   'P 1'
#
loop_
_entity.id
_entity.type
_entity.pdbx_description
1 polymer ?
#
loop_
_entity_poly.entity_id
_entity_poly.type
_entity_poly.pdbx_seq_one_letter_code
_entity_poly.pdbx_strand_id
1 'polypeptide(L)'
;MDLIESYLHWQKIKLTTKLRIMKYKSQKVAYWFFALSMLLLVLQITYGFIMGFARIGFDNLHDFIPFNTARAVHTNLLVVWLLSGFMGAAYYIIPEEAQKELINVKLAYVQLISLAVVGVIAVVGYHFNYWEGRKFLEIPRPLDYLVVVNVLLFLGLILGTLFTSKRRTTTALVLSMGLLFAALLYLPGMLPFDSQVTDSFFRWWVVHLWVEGVWELIMGGILSFLLIKLTGVDREVIEKWLYVIVGLTFLSGVLGTGHHYYYIGVNKIWLVVGGIFSALEPLAFLAMALFAVNMYRKGEKKHPNKLALYWTLGSAIVSFVGAGLLGFAHTLPQTNLYTHGTLVTAMHGHLAFWGAYAMIVLAIISYSLPNMTGRKLYESSRGRAAFWLSNIGMIGMTVAFGVAGVAQVYLERKFGMDFMEVQKEISIHFVVLILCATLFTIGIVLYIIDFYKHGKPTDEALEINN
;
A
#
# COMPACT_ATOMS: atom_id res chain seq x y z
N MET A 1 54.53 16.22 -2.33
CA MET A 1 53.64 16.37 -3.51
C MET A 1 52.38 15.51 -3.37
N ASP A 2 52.45 14.35 -2.75
CA ASP A 2 51.33 13.37 -2.66
C ASP A 2 50.14 13.73 -1.78
N LEU A 3 50.34 14.52 -0.72
CA LEU A 3 49.23 14.94 0.18
C LEU A 3 48.30 15.99 -0.42
N ILE A 4 48.84 16.88 -1.25
CA ILE A 4 48.05 17.90 -1.93
C ILE A 4 47.28 17.30 -3.11
N GLU A 5 47.86 16.38 -3.86
CA GLU A 5 47.17 15.65 -4.93
C GLU A 5 46.10 14.73 -4.37
N SER A 6 46.36 14.07 -3.26
CA SER A 6 45.36 13.26 -2.54
C SER A 6 44.20 14.12 -2.00
N TYR A 7 44.48 15.30 -1.48
CA TYR A 7 43.46 16.25 -1.01
C TYR A 7 42.63 16.84 -2.16
N LEU A 8 43.30 17.19 -3.29
CA LEU A 8 42.63 17.66 -4.50
C LEU A 8 41.82 16.55 -5.19
N HIS A 9 42.32 15.33 -5.16
CA HIS A 9 41.57 14.15 -5.64
C HIS A 9 40.37 13.87 -4.75
N TRP A 10 40.50 14.01 -3.43
CA TRP A 10 39.39 13.89 -2.45
C TRP A 10 38.36 15.03 -2.62
N GLN A 11 38.83 16.24 -2.89
CA GLN A 11 37.94 17.38 -3.21
C GLN A 11 37.27 17.19 -4.58
N LYS A 12 37.96 16.66 -5.60
CA LYS A 12 37.35 16.30 -6.89
C LYS A 12 36.32 15.17 -6.74
N ILE A 13 36.57 14.16 -5.91
CA ILE A 13 35.59 13.10 -5.60
C ILE A 13 34.39 13.67 -4.83
N LYS A 14 34.58 14.65 -3.95
CA LYS A 14 33.47 15.37 -3.31
C LYS A 14 32.67 16.24 -4.28
N LEU A 15 33.29 16.81 -5.30
CA LEU A 15 32.64 17.65 -6.31
C LEU A 15 31.97 16.83 -7.44
N THR A 16 32.43 15.61 -7.70
CA THR A 16 31.85 14.74 -8.74
C THR A 16 30.72 13.83 -8.24
N THR A 17 30.52 13.72 -6.95
CA THR A 17 29.27 13.14 -6.39
C THR A 17 28.21 14.25 -6.25
N LYS A 18 28.01 15.04 -7.32
CA LYS A 18 26.78 15.83 -7.41
C LYS A 18 25.62 14.84 -7.32
N LEU A 19 24.91 14.86 -6.22
CA LEU A 19 23.64 14.18 -6.09
C LEU A 19 22.82 14.50 -7.31
N ARG A 20 22.19 13.48 -7.90
CA ARG A 20 21.13 13.68 -8.87
C ARG A 20 20.00 14.40 -8.15
N ILE A 21 20.01 15.70 -8.26
CA ILE A 21 19.01 16.62 -7.77
C ILE A 21 17.75 16.42 -8.63
N MET A 22 16.57 16.73 -8.10
CA MET A 22 15.30 16.66 -8.83
C MET A 22 15.44 17.05 -10.29
N LYS A 23 15.05 16.15 -11.18
CA LYS A 23 15.13 16.39 -12.61
C LYS A 23 13.85 17.02 -13.16
N TYR A 24 12.71 16.76 -12.49
CA TYR A 24 11.38 17.15 -12.94
C TYR A 24 10.63 17.91 -11.86
N LYS A 25 9.88 18.95 -12.26
CA LYS A 25 9.03 19.74 -11.33
C LYS A 25 7.92 18.92 -10.71
N SER A 26 7.40 17.91 -11.42
CA SER A 26 6.41 16.95 -10.94
C SER A 26 6.87 16.17 -9.70
N GLN A 27 8.18 16.00 -9.50
CA GLN A 27 8.71 15.35 -8.29
C GLN A 27 8.41 16.14 -7.01
N LYS A 28 8.18 17.47 -7.10
CA LYS A 28 7.66 18.25 -5.96
C LYS A 28 6.21 17.90 -5.64
N VAL A 29 5.40 17.59 -6.66
CA VAL A 29 4.03 17.10 -6.45
C VAL A 29 4.06 15.76 -5.74
N ALA A 30 4.95 14.85 -6.17
CA ALA A 30 5.15 13.56 -5.51
C ALA A 30 5.44 13.71 -4.01
N TYR A 31 6.30 14.65 -3.62
CA TYR A 31 6.59 14.93 -2.21
C TYR A 31 5.32 15.26 -1.40
N TRP A 32 4.44 16.09 -1.94
CA TRP A 32 3.22 16.48 -1.23
C TRP A 32 2.20 15.34 -1.16
N PHE A 33 2.14 14.47 -2.16
CA PHE A 33 1.38 13.23 -2.08
C PHE A 33 1.92 12.28 -1.01
N PHE A 34 3.24 12.17 -0.87
CA PHE A 34 3.86 11.39 0.19
C PHE A 34 3.59 12.01 1.58
N ALA A 35 3.64 13.33 1.70
CA ALA A 35 3.29 14.01 2.95
C ALA A 35 1.81 13.77 3.33
N LEU A 36 0.88 13.86 2.36
CA LEU A 36 -0.52 13.52 2.56
C LEU A 36 -0.69 12.05 2.99
N SER A 37 -0.01 11.14 2.30
CA SER A 37 -0.02 9.70 2.63
C SER A 37 0.42 9.45 4.07
N MET A 38 1.49 10.09 4.55
CA MET A 38 1.96 9.96 5.93
C MET A 38 0.95 10.52 6.96
N LEU A 39 0.30 11.63 6.65
CA LEU A 39 -0.74 12.21 7.51
C LEU A 39 -1.94 11.26 7.63
N LEU A 40 -2.42 10.73 6.51
CA LEU A 40 -3.56 9.80 6.47
C LEU A 40 -3.25 8.48 7.18
N LEU A 41 -2.01 7.98 7.10
CA LEU A 41 -1.56 6.80 7.84
C LEU A 41 -1.64 7.03 9.36
N VAL A 42 -1.21 8.20 9.85
CA VAL A 42 -1.34 8.53 11.29
C VAL A 42 -2.80 8.56 11.72
N LEU A 43 -3.67 9.17 10.92
CA LEU A 43 -5.10 9.19 11.21
C LEU A 43 -5.69 7.78 11.20
N GLN A 44 -5.34 6.94 10.23
CA GLN A 44 -5.76 5.53 10.18
C GLN A 44 -5.37 4.77 11.45
N ILE A 45 -4.12 4.91 11.91
CA ILE A 45 -3.62 4.28 13.13
C ILE A 45 -4.44 4.75 14.35
N THR A 46 -4.74 6.04 14.43
CA THR A 46 -5.55 6.61 15.53
C THR A 46 -6.92 5.93 15.62
N TYR A 47 -7.61 5.76 14.48
CA TYR A 47 -8.91 5.07 14.48
C TYR A 47 -8.78 3.56 14.76
N GLY A 48 -7.65 2.95 14.42
CA GLY A 48 -7.32 1.59 14.83
C GLY A 48 -7.23 1.45 16.36
N PHE A 49 -6.58 2.39 17.05
CA PHE A 49 -6.52 2.42 18.50
C PHE A 49 -7.89 2.62 19.14
N ILE A 50 -8.73 3.52 18.61
CA ILE A 50 -10.11 3.72 19.11
C ILE A 50 -10.88 2.39 19.13
N MET A 51 -10.82 1.62 18.04
CA MET A 51 -11.44 0.30 17.96
C MET A 51 -10.80 -0.71 18.92
N GLY A 52 -9.46 -0.70 19.05
CA GLY A 52 -8.73 -1.60 19.94
C GLY A 52 -9.06 -1.36 21.41
N PHE A 53 -9.11 -0.11 21.84
CA PHE A 53 -9.45 0.27 23.21
C PHE A 53 -10.88 -0.13 23.62
N ALA A 54 -11.82 -0.03 22.69
CA ALA A 54 -13.18 -0.51 22.93
C ALA A 54 -13.24 -2.02 23.24
N ARG A 55 -12.36 -2.81 22.64
CA ARG A 55 -12.30 -4.26 22.85
C ARG A 55 -11.76 -4.66 24.23
N ILE A 56 -11.20 -3.74 24.99
CA ILE A 56 -10.68 -3.96 26.34
C ILE A 56 -11.44 -3.16 27.41
N GLY A 57 -12.65 -2.67 27.09
CA GLY A 57 -13.58 -2.07 28.05
C GLY A 57 -13.48 -0.54 28.17
N PHE A 58 -12.79 0.17 27.27
CA PHE A 58 -12.84 1.64 27.19
C PHE A 58 -14.01 2.09 26.29
N ASP A 59 -15.23 1.71 26.68
CA ASP A 59 -16.44 1.94 25.86
C ASP A 59 -16.83 3.41 25.76
N ASN A 60 -16.41 4.27 26.71
CA ASN A 60 -16.72 5.70 26.73
C ASN A 60 -16.23 6.45 25.46
N LEU A 61 -15.24 5.91 24.76
CA LEU A 61 -14.83 6.46 23.46
C LEU A 61 -15.91 6.34 22.39
N HIS A 62 -16.82 5.36 22.53
CA HIS A 62 -17.89 5.13 21.56
C HIS A 62 -19.09 6.07 21.72
N ASP A 63 -19.19 6.78 22.85
CA ASP A 63 -20.16 7.87 23.01
C ASP A 63 -19.84 9.04 22.05
N PHE A 64 -18.56 9.22 21.70
CA PHE A 64 -18.11 10.28 20.80
C PHE A 64 -17.88 9.77 19.38
N ILE A 65 -17.30 8.58 19.22
CA ILE A 65 -16.99 7.96 17.92
C ILE A 65 -17.50 6.52 17.90
N PRO A 66 -18.70 6.27 17.39
CA PRO A 66 -19.28 4.93 17.30
C PRO A 66 -18.33 3.95 16.61
N PHE A 67 -18.31 2.69 17.06
CA PHE A 67 -17.41 1.66 16.53
C PHE A 67 -17.49 1.52 15.00
N ASN A 68 -18.70 1.58 14.43
CA ASN A 68 -18.90 1.48 13.00
C ASN A 68 -18.29 2.66 12.23
N THR A 69 -18.38 3.88 12.80
CA THR A 69 -17.74 5.08 12.27
C THR A 69 -16.22 4.94 12.32
N ALA A 70 -15.67 4.52 13.47
CA ALA A 70 -14.23 4.29 13.61
C ALA A 70 -13.72 3.24 12.60
N ARG A 71 -14.45 2.15 12.42
CA ARG A 71 -14.14 1.11 11.44
C ARG A 71 -14.17 1.65 10.01
N ALA A 72 -15.23 2.36 9.63
CA ALA A 72 -15.36 2.94 8.29
C ALA A 72 -14.22 3.91 7.99
N VAL A 73 -13.91 4.82 8.92
CA VAL A 73 -12.78 5.76 8.77
C VAL A 73 -11.47 5.01 8.68
N HIS A 74 -11.20 4.02 9.56
CA HIS A 74 -9.97 3.24 9.54
C HIS A 74 -9.76 2.52 8.20
N THR A 75 -10.79 1.87 7.69
CA THR A 75 -10.69 1.10 6.44
C THR A 75 -10.61 1.98 5.19
N ASN A 76 -11.35 3.08 5.14
CA ASN A 76 -11.27 4.01 4.01
C ASN A 76 -9.95 4.79 4.02
N LEU A 77 -9.45 5.19 5.19
CA LEU A 77 -8.12 5.82 5.29
C LEU A 77 -7.01 4.87 4.84
N LEU A 78 -7.11 3.55 5.10
CA LEU A 78 -6.18 2.56 4.58
C LEU A 78 -6.07 2.67 3.05
N VAL A 79 -7.22 2.67 2.37
CA VAL A 79 -7.27 2.76 0.89
C VAL A 79 -6.69 4.09 0.41
N VAL A 80 -7.12 5.21 1.00
CA VAL A 80 -6.78 6.55 0.50
C VAL A 80 -5.32 6.90 0.73
N TRP A 81 -4.71 6.50 1.87
CA TRP A 81 -3.29 6.80 2.06
C TRP A 81 -2.38 5.97 1.15
N LEU A 82 -2.74 4.71 0.88
CA LEU A 82 -2.01 3.87 -0.08
C LEU A 82 -2.14 4.42 -1.50
N LEU A 83 -3.35 4.78 -1.93
CA LEU A 83 -3.56 5.43 -3.24
C LEU A 83 -2.79 6.74 -3.36
N SER A 84 -2.78 7.57 -2.30
CA SER A 84 -1.97 8.79 -2.27
C SER A 84 -0.48 8.47 -2.43
N GLY A 85 0.01 7.42 -1.77
CA GLY A 85 1.37 6.93 -1.93
C GLY A 85 1.67 6.44 -3.35
N PHE A 86 0.76 5.69 -3.98
CA PHE A 86 0.88 5.24 -5.37
C PHE A 86 0.83 6.39 -6.38
N MET A 87 -0.04 7.39 -6.16
CA MET A 87 -0.07 8.60 -6.98
C MET A 87 1.24 9.39 -6.86
N GLY A 88 1.77 9.52 -5.64
CA GLY A 88 3.09 10.11 -5.41
C GLY A 88 4.20 9.35 -6.12
N ALA A 89 4.19 8.02 -6.04
CA ALA A 89 5.13 7.16 -6.75
C ALA A 89 5.03 7.36 -8.27
N ALA A 90 3.82 7.43 -8.83
CA ALA A 90 3.62 7.65 -10.27
C ALA A 90 4.12 9.03 -10.71
N TYR A 91 3.86 10.10 -9.96
CA TYR A 91 4.38 11.44 -10.25
C TYR A 91 5.91 11.53 -10.14
N TYR A 92 6.54 10.62 -9.39
CA TYR A 92 7.99 10.53 -9.34
C TYR A 92 8.55 9.64 -10.46
N ILE A 93 7.99 8.43 -10.65
CA ILE A 93 8.53 7.39 -11.53
C ILE A 93 8.26 7.70 -13.00
N ILE A 94 7.03 8.10 -13.37
CA ILE A 94 6.65 8.25 -14.77
C ILE A 94 7.50 9.29 -15.49
N PRO A 95 7.76 10.50 -14.98
CA PRO A 95 8.67 11.45 -15.60
C PRO A 95 10.10 10.90 -15.73
N GLU A 96 10.61 10.17 -14.73
CA GLU A 96 11.93 9.54 -14.77
C GLU A 96 12.03 8.47 -15.87
N GLU A 97 11.02 7.61 -15.98
CA GLU A 97 10.99 6.52 -16.96
C GLU A 97 10.71 7.01 -18.37
N ALA A 98 9.82 7.98 -18.51
CA ALA A 98 9.47 8.61 -19.80
C ALA A 98 10.56 9.58 -20.28
N GLN A 99 11.49 9.98 -19.41
CA GLN A 99 12.46 11.07 -19.67
C GLN A 99 11.78 12.36 -20.17
N LYS A 100 10.62 12.68 -19.55
CA LYS A 100 9.79 13.81 -19.93
C LYS A 100 9.07 14.37 -18.72
N GLU A 101 9.00 15.70 -18.59
CA GLU A 101 8.20 16.37 -17.58
C GLU A 101 6.71 16.06 -17.78
N LEU A 102 5.96 16.07 -16.67
CA LEU A 102 4.52 15.93 -16.67
C LEU A 102 3.88 16.97 -17.60
N ILE A 103 2.90 16.55 -18.41
CA ILE A 103 2.25 17.44 -19.38
C ILE A 103 1.67 18.71 -18.76
N ASN A 104 1.22 18.65 -17.49
CA ASN A 104 0.76 19.82 -16.76
C ASN A 104 0.94 19.67 -15.22
N VAL A 105 2.01 20.24 -14.70
CA VAL A 105 2.32 20.18 -13.25
C VAL A 105 1.32 20.96 -12.40
N LYS A 106 0.73 22.05 -12.94
CA LYS A 106 -0.26 22.85 -12.17
C LYS A 106 -1.55 22.05 -11.92
N LEU A 107 -2.02 21.31 -12.92
CA LEU A 107 -3.18 20.43 -12.75
C LEU A 107 -2.92 19.29 -11.77
N ALA A 108 -1.68 18.82 -11.63
CA ALA A 108 -1.32 17.84 -10.62
C ALA A 108 -1.45 18.39 -9.18
N TYR A 109 -1.15 19.68 -8.95
CA TYR A 109 -1.45 20.32 -7.68
C TYR A 109 -2.95 20.51 -7.44
N VAL A 110 -3.72 20.86 -8.47
CA VAL A 110 -5.19 20.92 -8.37
C VAL A 110 -5.74 19.55 -7.98
N GLN A 111 -5.26 18.48 -8.60
CA GLN A 111 -5.63 17.10 -8.31
C GLN A 111 -5.32 16.71 -6.85
N LEU A 112 -4.15 17.06 -6.33
CA LEU A 112 -3.77 16.84 -4.94
C LEU A 112 -4.73 17.55 -3.97
N ILE A 113 -4.97 18.86 -4.20
CA ILE A 113 -5.80 19.68 -3.32
C ILE A 113 -7.25 19.19 -3.33
N SER A 114 -7.80 18.89 -4.52
CA SER A 114 -9.17 18.40 -4.63
C SER A 114 -9.35 17.04 -3.97
N LEU A 115 -8.38 16.12 -4.10
CA LEU A 115 -8.40 14.82 -3.42
C LEU A 115 -8.40 15.00 -1.88
N ALA A 116 -7.54 15.87 -1.37
CA ALA A 116 -7.45 16.14 0.06
C ALA A 116 -8.76 16.75 0.60
N VAL A 117 -9.36 17.70 -0.13
CA VAL A 117 -10.63 18.32 0.25
C VAL A 117 -11.77 17.30 0.27
N VAL A 118 -11.91 16.48 -0.77
CA VAL A 118 -12.92 15.42 -0.83
C VAL A 118 -12.74 14.44 0.30
N GLY A 119 -11.48 14.03 0.59
CA GLY A 119 -11.16 13.15 1.71
C GLY A 119 -11.56 13.71 3.07
N VAL A 120 -11.29 15.00 3.32
CA VAL A 120 -11.70 15.68 4.56
C VAL A 120 -13.23 15.71 4.69
N ILE A 121 -13.95 16.07 3.61
CA ILE A 121 -15.43 16.11 3.61
C ILE A 121 -15.99 14.70 3.88
N ALA A 122 -15.40 13.64 3.30
CA ALA A 122 -15.84 12.27 3.52
C ALA A 122 -15.65 11.84 4.98
N VAL A 123 -14.44 12.06 5.56
CA VAL A 123 -14.14 11.69 6.95
C VAL A 123 -15.05 12.45 7.93
N VAL A 124 -15.23 13.76 7.73
CA VAL A 124 -16.16 14.56 8.53
C VAL A 124 -17.59 14.05 8.37
N GLY A 125 -18.01 13.77 7.14
CA GLY A 125 -19.34 13.24 6.84
C GLY A 125 -19.66 11.95 7.58
N TYR A 126 -18.67 11.03 7.72
CA TYR A 126 -18.87 9.78 8.47
C TYR A 126 -19.23 10.02 9.94
N HIS A 127 -18.73 11.07 10.57
CA HIS A 127 -19.08 11.41 11.96
C HIS A 127 -20.50 11.97 12.09
N PHE A 128 -21.08 12.45 11.00
CA PHE A 128 -22.47 12.92 10.92
C PHE A 128 -23.40 11.89 10.28
N ASN A 129 -23.00 10.62 10.22
CA ASN A 129 -23.74 9.54 9.57
C ASN A 129 -24.02 9.78 8.07
N TYR A 130 -23.24 10.63 7.41
CA TYR A 130 -23.31 10.86 5.98
C TYR A 130 -22.37 9.88 5.26
N TRP A 131 -22.86 8.68 4.99
CA TRP A 131 -22.15 7.58 4.35
C TRP A 131 -23.13 6.58 3.74
N GLU A 132 -22.65 5.79 2.77
CA GLU A 132 -23.40 4.64 2.27
C GLU A 132 -23.08 3.42 3.16
N GLY A 133 -24.09 2.59 3.46
CA GLY A 133 -23.95 1.41 4.34
C GLY A 133 -23.20 0.24 3.71
N ARG A 134 -22.47 0.45 2.62
CA ARG A 134 -21.76 -0.60 1.84
C ARG A 134 -20.33 -0.73 2.34
N LYS A 135 -20.05 -1.80 3.08
CA LYS A 135 -18.73 -2.08 3.64
C LYS A 135 -17.61 -2.00 2.58
N PHE A 136 -16.58 -1.20 2.84
CA PHE A 136 -15.45 -0.83 1.97
C PHE A 136 -15.78 0.14 0.83
N LEU A 137 -17.03 0.49 0.62
CA LEU A 137 -17.50 1.48 -0.33
C LEU A 137 -18.45 2.46 0.39
N GLU A 138 -18.02 2.94 1.56
CA GLU A 138 -18.84 3.77 2.44
C GLU A 138 -18.94 5.24 1.99
N ILE A 139 -18.11 5.68 1.05
CA ILE A 139 -18.08 7.06 0.60
C ILE A 139 -19.45 7.47 0.01
N PRO A 140 -20.01 8.63 0.40
CA PRO A 140 -21.27 9.13 -0.18
C PRO A 140 -21.14 9.35 -1.69
N ARG A 141 -22.15 8.95 -2.47
CA ARG A 141 -22.11 9.00 -3.94
C ARG A 141 -21.74 10.35 -4.55
N PRO A 142 -22.21 11.50 -4.06
CA PRO A 142 -21.76 12.76 -4.60
C PRO A 142 -20.25 12.98 -4.50
N LEU A 143 -19.65 12.54 -3.39
CA LEU A 143 -18.19 12.61 -3.19
C LEU A 143 -17.47 11.55 -4.03
N ASP A 144 -18.08 10.39 -4.23
CA ASP A 144 -17.55 9.31 -5.05
C ASP A 144 -17.39 9.76 -6.52
N TYR A 145 -18.37 10.50 -7.08
CA TYR A 145 -18.22 11.12 -8.41
C TYR A 145 -17.06 12.11 -8.46
N LEU A 146 -16.82 12.88 -7.40
CA LEU A 146 -15.68 13.79 -7.33
C LEU A 146 -14.35 13.04 -7.25
N VAL A 147 -14.32 11.89 -6.57
CA VAL A 147 -13.14 10.98 -6.58
C VAL A 147 -12.87 10.48 -7.99
N VAL A 148 -13.90 10.04 -8.72
CA VAL A 148 -13.74 9.59 -10.11
C VAL A 148 -13.18 10.70 -11.00
N VAL A 149 -13.72 11.91 -10.93
CA VAL A 149 -13.19 13.06 -11.68
C VAL A 149 -11.72 13.32 -11.34
N ASN A 150 -11.38 13.25 -10.05
CA ASN A 150 -10.01 13.42 -9.58
C ASN A 150 -9.06 12.34 -10.13
N VAL A 151 -9.49 11.08 -10.14
CA VAL A 151 -8.74 9.95 -10.69
C VAL A 151 -8.59 10.06 -12.21
N LEU A 152 -9.63 10.49 -12.92
CA LEU A 152 -9.54 10.72 -14.38
C LEU A 152 -8.56 11.85 -14.71
N LEU A 153 -8.54 12.92 -13.94
CA LEU A 153 -7.54 13.98 -14.07
C LEU A 153 -6.13 13.44 -13.85
N PHE A 154 -5.92 12.67 -12.79
CA PHE A 154 -4.64 12.00 -12.52
C PHE A 154 -4.19 11.10 -13.67
N LEU A 155 -5.06 10.20 -14.14
CA LEU A 155 -4.77 9.30 -15.25
C LEU A 155 -4.47 10.07 -16.54
N GLY A 156 -5.23 11.12 -16.84
CA GLY A 156 -4.97 12.00 -18.00
C GLY A 156 -3.56 12.59 -17.96
N LEU A 157 -3.09 13.01 -16.80
CA LEU A 157 -1.74 13.55 -16.60
C LEU A 157 -0.67 12.47 -16.78
N ILE A 158 -0.83 11.31 -16.18
CA ILE A 158 0.15 10.21 -16.24
C ILE A 158 0.21 9.60 -17.65
N LEU A 159 -0.93 9.17 -18.18
CA LEU A 159 -1.01 8.52 -19.48
C LEU A 159 -0.65 9.51 -20.60
N GLY A 160 -1.14 10.76 -20.50
CA GLY A 160 -0.77 11.82 -21.46
C GLY A 160 0.74 12.08 -21.50
N THR A 161 1.41 12.05 -20.34
CA THR A 161 2.88 12.17 -20.29
C THR A 161 3.55 10.98 -20.95
N LEU A 162 3.12 9.75 -20.59
CA LEU A 162 3.72 8.52 -21.09
C LEU A 162 3.51 8.36 -22.60
N PHE A 163 2.30 8.57 -23.12
CA PHE A 163 1.98 8.38 -24.54
C PHE A 163 2.54 9.46 -25.46
N THR A 164 2.80 10.66 -24.91
CA THR A 164 3.46 11.74 -25.67
C THR A 164 5.00 11.72 -25.53
N SER A 165 5.54 10.76 -24.77
CA SER A 165 6.96 10.52 -24.63
C SER A 165 7.49 9.63 -25.77
N LYS A 166 8.76 9.83 -26.15
CA LYS A 166 9.50 8.94 -27.06
C LYS A 166 9.94 7.64 -26.37
N ARG A 167 10.06 7.63 -25.06
CA ARG A 167 10.51 6.49 -24.26
C ARG A 167 9.36 5.93 -23.44
N ARG A 168 9.09 4.64 -23.61
CA ARG A 168 8.08 3.89 -22.87
C ARG A 168 8.71 2.60 -22.38
N THR A 169 8.98 2.52 -21.08
CA THR A 169 9.56 1.32 -20.46
C THR A 169 8.46 0.38 -20.00
N THR A 170 8.74 -0.92 -19.91
CA THR A 170 7.81 -1.91 -19.37
C THR A 170 7.39 -1.56 -17.93
N THR A 171 8.35 -1.10 -17.12
CA THR A 171 8.10 -0.62 -15.76
C THR A 171 7.03 0.49 -15.71
N ALA A 172 7.16 1.51 -16.59
CA ALA A 172 6.19 2.61 -16.66
C ALA A 172 4.82 2.15 -17.20
N LEU A 173 4.82 1.25 -18.18
CA LEU A 173 3.58 0.70 -18.75
C LEU A 173 2.81 -0.13 -17.73
N VAL A 174 3.47 -1.04 -16.99
CA VAL A 174 2.83 -1.89 -15.98
C VAL A 174 2.29 -1.05 -14.83
N LEU A 175 3.06 -0.08 -14.32
CA LEU A 175 2.58 0.85 -13.30
C LEU A 175 1.34 1.63 -13.78
N SER A 176 1.37 2.16 -14.99
CA SER A 176 0.26 2.91 -15.57
C SER A 176 -0.96 2.02 -15.85
N MET A 177 -0.75 0.77 -16.25
CA MET A 177 -1.81 -0.23 -16.46
C MET A 177 -2.51 -0.56 -15.14
N GLY A 178 -1.74 -0.80 -14.06
CA GLY A 178 -2.30 -1.02 -12.72
C GLY A 178 -3.17 0.15 -12.26
N LEU A 179 -2.70 1.39 -12.44
CA LEU A 179 -3.46 2.61 -12.10
C LEU A 179 -4.72 2.78 -12.94
N LEU A 180 -4.65 2.50 -14.26
CA LEU A 180 -5.80 2.57 -15.16
C LEU A 180 -6.85 1.53 -14.80
N PHE A 181 -6.44 0.28 -14.58
CA PHE A 181 -7.37 -0.77 -14.21
C PHE A 181 -7.95 -0.57 -12.80
N ALA A 182 -7.21 0.02 -11.87
CA ALA A 182 -7.77 0.40 -10.57
C ALA A 182 -8.96 1.35 -10.73
N ALA A 183 -8.89 2.31 -11.66
CA ALA A 183 -10.00 3.20 -11.95
C ALA A 183 -11.16 2.48 -12.67
N LEU A 184 -10.87 1.68 -13.69
CA LEU A 184 -11.91 1.00 -14.48
C LEU A 184 -12.68 -0.04 -13.68
N LEU A 185 -11.96 -0.83 -12.85
CA LEU A 185 -12.57 -1.89 -12.04
C LEU A 185 -13.33 -1.36 -10.82
N TYR A 186 -13.19 -0.07 -10.49
CA TYR A 186 -13.99 0.60 -9.48
C TYR A 186 -15.43 0.87 -9.94
N LEU A 187 -15.63 1.14 -11.23
CA LEU A 187 -16.92 1.59 -11.78
C LEU A 187 -18.10 0.67 -11.46
N PRO A 188 -18.00 -0.68 -11.54
CA PRO A 188 -19.11 -1.55 -11.15
C PRO A 188 -19.56 -1.39 -9.70
N GLY A 189 -18.64 -1.01 -8.79
CA GLY A 189 -18.97 -0.72 -7.39
C GLY A 189 -19.83 0.52 -7.18
N MET A 190 -19.86 1.44 -8.15
CA MET A 190 -20.68 2.65 -8.09
C MET A 190 -22.14 2.42 -8.53
N LEU A 191 -22.45 1.28 -9.14
CA LEU A 191 -23.79 0.98 -9.62
C LEU A 191 -24.72 0.64 -8.44
N PRO A 192 -25.97 1.15 -8.45
CA PRO A 192 -26.98 0.72 -7.49
C PRO A 192 -27.54 -0.64 -7.89
N PHE A 193 -27.71 -1.51 -6.90
CA PHE A 193 -28.35 -2.81 -7.10
C PHE A 193 -29.45 -3.02 -6.06
N ASP A 194 -30.65 -3.42 -6.49
CA ASP A 194 -31.77 -3.75 -5.60
C ASP A 194 -31.57 -5.11 -4.90
N SER A 195 -30.84 -6.04 -5.54
CA SER A 195 -30.51 -7.34 -4.96
C SER A 195 -29.26 -7.24 -4.11
N GLN A 196 -29.36 -7.60 -2.83
CA GLN A 196 -28.23 -7.68 -1.91
C GLN A 196 -27.15 -8.67 -2.38
N VAL A 197 -27.53 -9.74 -3.07
CA VAL A 197 -26.60 -10.71 -3.65
C VAL A 197 -25.78 -10.06 -4.76
N THR A 198 -26.45 -9.36 -5.66
CA THR A 198 -25.81 -8.64 -6.78
C THR A 198 -24.91 -7.50 -6.25
N ASP A 199 -25.40 -6.75 -5.28
CA ASP A 199 -24.60 -5.69 -4.63
C ASP A 199 -23.34 -6.28 -3.98
N SER A 200 -23.47 -7.37 -3.23
CA SER A 200 -22.33 -8.06 -2.60
C SER A 200 -21.36 -8.62 -3.63
N PHE A 201 -21.85 -9.14 -4.76
CA PHE A 201 -21.00 -9.63 -5.84
C PHE A 201 -20.12 -8.51 -6.41
N PHE A 202 -20.70 -7.38 -6.83
CA PHE A 202 -19.94 -6.28 -7.41
C PHE A 202 -19.09 -5.51 -6.39
N ARG A 203 -19.51 -5.43 -5.14
CA ARG A 203 -18.69 -4.88 -4.06
C ARG A 203 -17.41 -5.69 -3.87
N TRP A 204 -17.52 -7.02 -3.76
CA TRP A 204 -16.35 -7.89 -3.63
C TRP A 204 -15.51 -7.94 -4.91
N TRP A 205 -16.15 -7.83 -6.09
CA TRP A 205 -15.45 -7.64 -7.34
C TRP A 205 -14.49 -6.45 -7.27
N VAL A 206 -14.97 -5.27 -6.84
CA VAL A 206 -14.12 -4.09 -6.69
C VAL A 206 -13.02 -4.31 -5.66
N VAL A 207 -13.39 -4.71 -4.44
CA VAL A 207 -12.44 -4.79 -3.31
C VAL A 207 -11.34 -5.80 -3.60
N HIS A 208 -11.70 -7.00 -4.08
CA HIS A 208 -10.72 -8.04 -4.38
C HIS A 208 -9.81 -7.67 -5.56
N LEU A 209 -10.41 -7.27 -6.71
CA LEU A 209 -9.60 -6.94 -7.89
C LEU A 209 -8.69 -5.73 -7.65
N TRP A 210 -9.05 -4.86 -6.72
CA TRP A 210 -8.13 -3.82 -6.29
C TRP A 210 -6.93 -4.43 -5.56
N VAL A 211 -7.17 -5.15 -4.47
CA VAL A 211 -6.11 -5.56 -3.56
C VAL A 211 -5.36 -6.83 -3.99
N GLU A 212 -5.98 -7.72 -4.75
CA GLU A 212 -5.39 -8.99 -5.17
C GLU A 212 -5.28 -9.12 -6.70
N GLY A 213 -5.26 -7.98 -7.39
CA GLY A 213 -5.10 -7.88 -8.82
C GLY A 213 -4.32 -6.64 -9.20
N VAL A 214 -5.00 -5.51 -9.39
CA VAL A 214 -4.37 -4.33 -9.99
C VAL A 214 -3.37 -3.62 -9.09
N TRP A 215 -3.52 -3.66 -7.76
CA TRP A 215 -2.52 -3.11 -6.84
C TRP A 215 -1.22 -3.92 -6.86
N GLU A 216 -1.27 -5.21 -7.16
CA GLU A 216 -0.07 -6.02 -7.39
C GLU A 216 0.70 -5.56 -8.62
N LEU A 217 0.00 -5.10 -9.68
CA LEU A 217 0.66 -4.50 -10.84
C LEU A 217 1.34 -3.18 -10.47
N ILE A 218 0.69 -2.35 -9.65
CA ILE A 218 1.27 -1.11 -9.12
C ILE A 218 2.51 -1.42 -8.28
N MET A 219 2.39 -2.39 -7.36
CA MET A 219 3.50 -2.87 -6.54
C MET A 219 4.65 -3.39 -7.42
N GLY A 220 4.35 -4.25 -8.40
CA GLY A 220 5.34 -4.81 -9.33
C GLY A 220 6.07 -3.74 -10.12
N GLY A 221 5.36 -2.71 -10.60
CA GLY A 221 5.95 -1.56 -11.28
C GLY A 221 6.88 -0.75 -10.39
N ILE A 222 6.47 -0.43 -9.15
CA ILE A 222 7.29 0.29 -8.18
C ILE A 222 8.49 -0.56 -7.75
N LEU A 223 8.27 -1.85 -7.47
CA LEU A 223 9.33 -2.79 -7.10
C LEU A 223 10.40 -2.90 -8.19
N SER A 224 9.98 -3.06 -9.44
CA SER A 224 10.91 -3.10 -10.58
C SER A 224 11.72 -1.82 -10.72
N PHE A 225 11.08 -0.66 -10.60
CA PHE A 225 11.79 0.63 -10.59
C PHE A 225 12.84 0.69 -9.48
N LEU A 226 12.47 0.35 -8.26
CA LEU A 226 13.38 0.36 -7.12
C LEU A 226 14.54 -0.63 -7.30
N LEU A 227 14.28 -1.84 -7.79
CA LEU A 227 15.34 -2.82 -8.04
C LEU A 227 16.31 -2.37 -9.13
N ILE A 228 15.83 -1.79 -10.24
CA ILE A 228 16.69 -1.19 -11.26
C ILE A 228 17.62 -0.13 -10.64
N LYS A 229 17.09 0.72 -9.75
CA LYS A 229 17.85 1.82 -9.15
C LYS A 229 18.74 1.38 -8.00
N LEU A 230 18.33 0.41 -7.21
CA LEU A 230 19.03 0.01 -5.96
C LEU A 230 20.06 -1.11 -6.16
N THR A 231 19.89 -1.97 -7.17
CA THR A 231 20.76 -3.15 -7.36
C THR A 231 21.77 -2.99 -8.48
N GLY A 232 21.50 -2.12 -9.46
CA GLY A 232 22.33 -1.95 -10.65
C GLY A 232 22.25 -3.12 -11.64
N VAL A 233 21.30 -4.04 -11.47
CA VAL A 233 21.02 -5.13 -12.43
C VAL A 233 20.43 -4.54 -13.71
N ASP A 234 20.76 -5.14 -14.83
CA ASP A 234 20.26 -4.73 -16.13
C ASP A 234 18.72 -4.69 -16.17
N ARG A 235 18.21 -3.60 -16.72
CA ARG A 235 16.77 -3.34 -16.85
C ARG A 235 16.04 -4.48 -17.56
N GLU A 236 16.60 -5.02 -18.63
CA GLU A 236 15.99 -6.10 -19.41
C GLU A 236 15.71 -7.34 -18.56
N VAL A 237 16.64 -7.71 -17.67
CA VAL A 237 16.49 -8.84 -16.76
C VAL A 237 15.34 -8.59 -15.79
N ILE A 238 15.25 -7.36 -15.26
CA ILE A 238 14.20 -6.97 -14.32
C ILE A 238 12.83 -6.93 -15.00
N GLU A 239 12.74 -6.38 -16.22
CA GLU A 239 11.48 -6.28 -16.95
C GLU A 239 10.96 -7.65 -17.43
N LYS A 240 11.83 -8.64 -17.69
CA LYS A 240 11.42 -10.03 -17.96
C LYS A 240 10.70 -10.66 -16.75
N TRP A 241 11.21 -10.43 -15.55
CA TRP A 241 10.53 -10.87 -14.31
C TRP A 241 9.18 -10.19 -14.11
N LEU A 242 9.06 -8.93 -14.49
CA LEU A 242 7.81 -8.19 -14.39
C LEU A 242 6.70 -8.82 -15.24
N TYR A 243 7.01 -9.34 -16.44
CA TYR A 243 6.04 -10.09 -17.26
C TYR A 243 5.53 -11.36 -16.54
N VAL A 244 6.41 -12.08 -15.83
CA VAL A 244 6.03 -13.26 -15.04
C VAL A 244 5.06 -12.85 -13.93
N ILE A 245 5.36 -11.78 -13.20
CA ILE A 245 4.52 -11.26 -12.13
C ILE A 245 3.15 -10.87 -12.69
N VAL A 246 3.10 -10.09 -13.76
CA VAL A 246 1.85 -9.67 -14.41
C VAL A 246 1.01 -10.88 -14.83
N GLY A 247 1.63 -11.90 -15.44
CA GLY A 247 0.95 -13.12 -15.85
C GLY A 247 0.34 -13.89 -14.67
N LEU A 248 1.09 -14.04 -13.58
CA LEU A 248 0.62 -14.71 -12.37
C LEU A 248 -0.51 -13.93 -11.69
N THR A 249 -0.36 -12.61 -11.55
CA THR A 249 -1.40 -11.74 -10.97
C THR A 249 -2.72 -11.84 -11.74
N PHE A 250 -2.70 -11.80 -13.07
CA PHE A 250 -3.93 -11.96 -13.85
C PHE A 250 -4.50 -13.37 -13.77
N LEU A 251 -3.65 -14.40 -13.75
CA LEU A 251 -4.08 -15.79 -13.67
C LEU A 251 -4.78 -16.07 -12.34
N SER A 252 -4.20 -15.67 -11.23
CA SER A 252 -4.74 -15.95 -9.88
C SER A 252 -5.73 -14.89 -9.39
N GLY A 253 -5.42 -13.60 -9.55
CA GLY A 253 -6.18 -12.51 -8.95
C GLY A 253 -7.59 -12.36 -9.53
N VAL A 254 -7.79 -12.46 -10.85
CA VAL A 254 -9.14 -12.22 -11.43
C VAL A 254 -10.13 -13.28 -11.00
N LEU A 255 -9.80 -14.57 -11.12
CA LEU A 255 -10.69 -15.66 -10.76
C LEU A 255 -10.62 -16.02 -9.27
N GLY A 256 -9.54 -15.64 -8.59
CA GLY A 256 -9.41 -15.69 -7.13
C GLY A 256 -10.51 -14.92 -6.41
N THR A 257 -11.09 -13.87 -7.02
CA THR A 257 -12.28 -13.17 -6.50
C THR A 257 -13.36 -14.13 -6.02
N GLY A 258 -13.42 -15.32 -6.58
CA GLY A 258 -14.40 -16.37 -6.22
C GLY A 258 -14.41 -16.71 -4.74
N HIS A 259 -13.31 -16.54 -3.99
CA HIS A 259 -13.30 -16.83 -2.56
C HIS A 259 -14.17 -15.86 -1.73
N HIS A 260 -14.47 -14.67 -2.22
CA HIS A 260 -15.43 -13.75 -1.61
C HIS A 260 -16.89 -14.10 -1.91
N TYR A 261 -17.12 -15.04 -2.83
CA TYR A 261 -18.45 -15.39 -3.30
C TYR A 261 -19.02 -16.64 -2.63
N TYR A 262 -18.25 -17.34 -1.80
CA TYR A 262 -18.63 -18.62 -1.21
C TYR A 262 -19.98 -18.62 -0.48
N TYR A 263 -20.30 -17.51 0.23
CA TYR A 263 -21.45 -17.47 1.15
C TYR A 263 -22.38 -16.28 0.90
N ILE A 264 -22.30 -15.61 -0.27
CA ILE A 264 -23.17 -14.47 -0.59
C ILE A 264 -24.47 -14.84 -1.33
N GLY A 265 -24.71 -16.13 -1.60
CA GLY A 265 -25.93 -16.59 -2.28
C GLY A 265 -25.81 -16.76 -3.79
N VAL A 266 -24.61 -16.68 -4.37
CA VAL A 266 -24.36 -16.96 -5.80
C VAL A 266 -24.18 -18.46 -6.08
N ASN A 267 -24.00 -18.83 -7.35
CA ASN A 267 -23.82 -20.21 -7.77
C ASN A 267 -22.62 -20.89 -7.08
N LYS A 268 -22.82 -22.12 -6.61
CA LYS A 268 -21.80 -22.91 -5.89
C LYS A 268 -20.53 -23.21 -6.69
N ILE A 269 -20.54 -23.00 -8.01
CA ILE A 269 -19.34 -23.14 -8.84
C ILE A 269 -18.19 -22.27 -8.33
N TRP A 270 -18.50 -21.15 -7.67
CA TRP A 270 -17.51 -20.27 -7.09
C TRP A 270 -16.68 -20.89 -5.96
N LEU A 271 -17.20 -21.95 -5.27
CA LEU A 271 -16.41 -22.73 -4.33
C LEU A 271 -15.22 -23.42 -5.02
N VAL A 272 -15.43 -23.90 -6.25
CA VAL A 272 -14.39 -24.57 -7.02
C VAL A 272 -13.46 -23.54 -7.66
N VAL A 273 -14.02 -22.58 -8.38
CA VAL A 273 -13.25 -21.55 -9.09
C VAL A 273 -12.42 -20.73 -8.09
N GLY A 274 -13.05 -20.18 -7.06
CA GLY A 274 -12.34 -19.44 -6.02
C GLY A 274 -11.29 -20.27 -5.30
N GLY A 275 -11.61 -21.52 -4.95
CA GLY A 275 -10.66 -22.41 -4.27
C GLY A 275 -9.42 -22.73 -5.10
N ILE A 276 -9.56 -22.98 -6.40
CA ILE A 276 -8.43 -23.28 -7.29
C ILE A 276 -7.57 -22.03 -7.51
N PHE A 277 -8.17 -20.91 -7.89
CA PHE A 277 -7.41 -19.72 -8.29
C PHE A 277 -6.81 -18.99 -7.08
N SER A 278 -7.48 -18.95 -5.93
CA SER A 278 -6.88 -18.46 -4.69
C SER A 278 -5.72 -19.33 -4.19
N ALA A 279 -5.74 -20.63 -4.48
CA ALA A 279 -4.60 -21.51 -4.19
C ALA A 279 -3.35 -21.17 -5.03
N LEU A 280 -3.49 -20.44 -6.14
CA LEU A 280 -2.39 -20.00 -7.00
C LEU A 280 -1.82 -18.63 -6.61
N GLU A 281 -2.55 -17.81 -5.85
CA GLU A 281 -2.11 -16.47 -5.41
C GLU A 281 -0.73 -16.44 -4.73
N PRO A 282 -0.36 -17.40 -3.86
CA PRO A 282 0.97 -17.43 -3.28
C PRO A 282 2.11 -17.42 -4.31
N LEU A 283 1.87 -17.93 -5.53
CA LEU A 283 2.88 -17.99 -6.58
C LEU A 283 3.29 -16.61 -7.08
N ALA A 284 2.34 -15.65 -7.19
CA ALA A 284 2.63 -14.28 -7.59
C ALA A 284 3.55 -13.59 -6.55
N PHE A 285 3.20 -13.69 -5.27
CA PHE A 285 3.99 -13.13 -4.19
C PHE A 285 5.33 -13.84 -3.98
N LEU A 286 5.38 -15.17 -4.16
CA LEU A 286 6.63 -15.92 -4.16
C LEU A 286 7.55 -15.46 -5.30
N ALA A 287 6.99 -15.27 -6.51
CA ALA A 287 7.74 -14.76 -7.64
C ALA A 287 8.31 -13.36 -7.34
N MET A 288 7.55 -12.47 -6.72
CA MET A 288 8.02 -11.14 -6.30
C MET A 288 9.15 -11.23 -5.27
N ALA A 289 9.02 -12.11 -4.27
CA ALA A 289 10.03 -12.30 -3.23
C ALA A 289 11.33 -12.88 -3.82
N LEU A 290 11.23 -13.92 -4.64
CA LEU A 290 12.38 -14.52 -5.33
C LEU A 290 13.04 -13.52 -6.29
N PHE A 291 12.24 -12.76 -7.02
CA PHE A 291 12.71 -11.70 -7.90
C PHE A 291 13.53 -10.67 -7.12
N ALA A 292 12.99 -10.11 -6.04
CA ALA A 292 13.66 -9.06 -5.26
C ALA A 292 14.98 -9.58 -4.66
N VAL A 293 14.97 -10.77 -4.04
CA VAL A 293 16.17 -11.39 -3.43
C VAL A 293 17.22 -11.74 -4.49
N ASN A 294 16.83 -12.31 -5.64
CA ASN A 294 17.75 -12.65 -6.71
C ASN A 294 18.39 -11.40 -7.33
N MET A 295 17.62 -10.33 -7.57
CA MET A 295 18.18 -9.09 -8.09
C MET A 295 19.13 -8.44 -7.09
N TYR A 296 18.81 -8.46 -5.80
CA TYR A 296 19.73 -7.99 -4.78
C TYR A 296 21.04 -8.79 -4.74
N ARG A 297 20.99 -10.13 -4.89
CA ARG A 297 22.17 -10.98 -4.92
C ARG A 297 23.03 -10.77 -6.15
N LYS A 298 22.42 -10.60 -7.31
CA LYS A 298 23.11 -10.40 -8.60
C LYS A 298 23.71 -8.99 -8.77
N GLY A 299 23.19 -7.99 -8.04
CA GLY A 299 23.65 -6.62 -8.16
C GLY A 299 25.09 -6.42 -7.70
N GLU A 300 25.98 -6.03 -8.62
CA GLU A 300 27.40 -5.74 -8.35
C GLU A 300 27.60 -4.35 -7.76
N LYS A 301 26.87 -3.34 -8.28
CA LYS A 301 26.94 -1.94 -7.88
C LYS A 301 25.69 -1.52 -7.11
N LYS A 302 25.65 -1.85 -5.82
CA LYS A 302 24.51 -1.52 -4.96
C LYS A 302 24.48 -0.04 -4.62
N HIS A 303 23.29 0.55 -4.72
CA HIS A 303 23.06 1.92 -4.30
C HIS A 303 23.29 2.06 -2.78
N PRO A 304 23.91 3.16 -2.29
CA PRO A 304 24.22 3.33 -0.86
C PRO A 304 23.00 3.49 0.04
N ASN A 305 21.79 3.71 -0.51
CA ASN A 305 20.55 3.89 0.26
C ASN A 305 20.04 2.56 0.82
N LYS A 306 20.60 2.14 1.94
CA LYS A 306 20.22 0.88 2.61
C LYS A 306 18.80 0.92 3.18
N LEU A 307 18.30 2.09 3.59
CA LEU A 307 16.94 2.21 4.12
C LEU A 307 15.89 1.89 3.05
N ALA A 308 16.04 2.47 1.85
CA ALA A 308 15.17 2.14 0.74
C ALA A 308 15.24 0.64 0.39
N LEU A 309 16.44 0.05 0.45
CA LEU A 309 16.65 -1.37 0.19
C LEU A 309 15.95 -2.25 1.25
N TYR A 310 16.04 -1.92 2.55
CA TYR A 310 15.34 -2.65 3.61
C TYR A 310 13.83 -2.67 3.38
N TRP A 311 13.22 -1.51 3.09
CA TRP A 311 11.80 -1.42 2.80
C TRP A 311 11.41 -2.17 1.53
N THR A 312 12.25 -2.14 0.48
CA THR A 312 12.01 -2.83 -0.80
C THR A 312 12.04 -4.36 -0.64
N LEU A 313 13.10 -4.89 -0.03
CA LEU A 313 13.22 -6.33 0.20
C LEU A 313 12.22 -6.82 1.26
N GLY A 314 12.02 -6.02 2.32
CA GLY A 314 11.01 -6.30 3.33
C GLY A 314 9.62 -6.40 2.75
N SER A 315 9.23 -5.47 1.86
CA SER A 315 7.93 -5.53 1.16
C SER A 315 7.76 -6.86 0.42
N ALA A 316 8.71 -7.24 -0.41
CA ALA A 316 8.62 -8.48 -1.19
C ALA A 316 8.55 -9.75 -0.33
N ILE A 317 9.29 -9.79 0.80
CA ILE A 317 9.31 -10.97 1.69
C ILE A 317 8.05 -11.02 2.55
N VAL A 318 7.65 -9.88 3.17
CA VAL A 318 6.49 -9.83 4.06
C VAL A 318 5.19 -10.01 3.29
N SER A 319 5.11 -9.53 2.03
CA SER A 319 3.95 -9.77 1.16
C SER A 319 3.74 -11.27 0.88
N PHE A 320 4.81 -12.02 0.64
CA PHE A 320 4.70 -13.47 0.45
C PHE A 320 4.13 -14.17 1.68
N VAL A 321 4.53 -13.75 2.90
CA VAL A 321 3.97 -14.33 4.12
C VAL A 321 2.53 -13.85 4.35
N GLY A 322 2.28 -12.54 4.28
CA GLY A 322 1.00 -11.91 4.64
C GLY A 322 -0.09 -12.15 3.60
N ALA A 323 0.18 -11.79 2.35
CA ALA A 323 -0.78 -11.96 1.25
C ALA A 323 -0.74 -13.38 0.70
N GLY A 324 0.44 -13.94 0.42
CA GLY A 324 0.57 -15.27 -0.13
C GLY A 324 0.16 -16.37 0.84
N LEU A 325 0.95 -16.64 1.89
CA LEU A 325 0.74 -17.82 2.75
C LEU A 325 -0.50 -17.70 3.64
N LEU A 326 -0.70 -16.56 4.33
CA LEU A 326 -1.87 -16.36 5.19
C LEU A 326 -3.15 -16.21 4.35
N GLY A 327 -3.08 -15.57 3.17
CA GLY A 327 -4.16 -15.51 2.20
C GLY A 327 -4.59 -16.90 1.77
N PHE A 328 -3.66 -17.71 1.27
CA PHE A 328 -3.91 -19.10 0.91
C PHE A 328 -4.58 -19.89 2.04
N ALA A 329 -4.04 -19.84 3.24
CA ALA A 329 -4.59 -20.58 4.38
C ALA A 329 -6.02 -20.14 4.72
N HIS A 330 -6.35 -18.85 4.54
CA HIS A 330 -7.67 -18.30 4.87
C HIS A 330 -8.70 -18.49 3.74
N THR A 331 -8.28 -18.52 2.47
CA THR A 331 -9.18 -18.53 1.31
C THR A 331 -9.59 -19.93 0.85
N LEU A 332 -8.93 -21.01 1.32
CA LEU A 332 -9.39 -22.36 1.03
C LEU A 332 -10.82 -22.59 1.54
N PRO A 333 -11.76 -23.13 0.73
CA PRO A 333 -13.17 -23.29 1.12
C PRO A 333 -13.38 -23.99 2.47
N GLN A 334 -12.56 -25.01 2.74
CA GLN A 334 -12.64 -25.81 3.98
C GLN A 334 -12.24 -24.99 5.21
N THR A 335 -11.22 -24.14 5.10
CA THR A 335 -10.78 -23.25 6.18
C THR A 335 -11.72 -22.06 6.29
N ASN A 336 -12.08 -21.45 5.14
CA ASN A 336 -12.90 -20.26 5.07
C ASN A 336 -14.31 -20.48 5.66
N LEU A 337 -14.84 -21.69 5.58
CA LEU A 337 -16.11 -22.06 6.22
C LEU A 337 -16.16 -21.71 7.71
N TYR A 338 -15.05 -21.86 8.40
CA TYR A 338 -14.93 -21.59 9.84
C TYR A 338 -14.37 -20.18 10.14
N THR A 339 -13.44 -19.71 9.33
CA THR A 339 -12.69 -18.47 9.60
C THR A 339 -13.33 -17.21 9.02
N HIS A 340 -14.30 -17.35 8.11
CA HIS A 340 -15.00 -16.21 7.53
C HIS A 340 -15.70 -15.36 8.58
N GLY A 341 -15.48 -14.05 8.54
CA GLY A 341 -16.09 -13.12 9.49
C GLY A 341 -15.47 -13.11 10.91
N THR A 342 -14.35 -13.82 11.11
CA THR A 342 -13.60 -13.83 12.37
C THR A 342 -12.36 -12.95 12.31
N LEU A 343 -11.63 -12.84 13.44
CA LEU A 343 -10.38 -12.10 13.53
C LEU A 343 -9.23 -12.72 12.71
N VAL A 344 -9.38 -13.96 12.21
CA VAL A 344 -8.45 -14.55 11.24
C VAL A 344 -8.39 -13.70 9.95
N THR A 345 -9.51 -13.12 9.52
CA THR A 345 -9.53 -12.17 8.40
C THR A 345 -8.70 -10.92 8.71
N ALA A 346 -8.77 -10.40 9.94
CA ALA A 346 -7.97 -9.24 10.34
C ALA A 346 -6.48 -9.58 10.42
N MET A 347 -6.11 -10.78 10.89
CA MET A 347 -4.74 -11.31 10.88
C MET A 347 -4.13 -11.25 9.47
N HIS A 348 -4.83 -11.85 8.50
CA HIS A 348 -4.41 -11.85 7.10
C HIS A 348 -4.33 -10.43 6.53
N GLY A 349 -5.40 -9.65 6.65
CA GLY A 349 -5.48 -8.32 6.06
C GLY A 349 -4.39 -7.36 6.54
N HIS A 350 -4.08 -7.31 7.85
CA HIS A 350 -3.06 -6.41 8.38
C HIS A 350 -1.66 -6.73 7.82
N LEU A 351 -1.25 -7.98 7.81
CA LEU A 351 0.08 -8.33 7.31
C LEU A 351 0.18 -8.24 5.78
N ALA A 352 -0.90 -8.58 5.07
CA ALA A 352 -0.97 -8.47 3.61
C ALA A 352 -0.84 -7.02 3.14
N PHE A 353 -1.67 -6.11 3.66
CA PHE A 353 -1.58 -4.68 3.31
C PHE A 353 -0.27 -4.05 3.73
N TRP A 354 0.25 -4.42 4.90
CA TRP A 354 1.55 -3.94 5.36
C TRP A 354 2.67 -4.37 4.42
N GLY A 355 2.79 -5.67 4.14
CA GLY A 355 3.86 -6.23 3.31
C GLY A 355 3.77 -5.76 1.86
N ALA A 356 2.62 -5.96 1.23
CA ALA A 356 2.47 -5.72 -0.20
C ALA A 356 2.46 -4.23 -0.57
N TYR A 357 1.76 -3.40 0.20
CA TYR A 357 1.44 -2.04 -0.25
C TYR A 357 2.05 -0.96 0.64
N ALA A 358 1.99 -1.10 1.96
CA ALA A 358 2.51 -0.09 2.86
C ALA A 358 4.04 0.01 2.73
N MET A 359 4.74 -1.11 2.84
CA MET A 359 6.21 -1.12 2.80
C MET A 359 6.75 -0.68 1.45
N ILE A 360 6.09 -0.96 0.31
CA ILE A 360 6.55 -0.50 -1.00
C ILE A 360 6.37 1.02 -1.17
N VAL A 361 5.31 1.61 -0.58
CA VAL A 361 5.16 3.07 -0.51
C VAL A 361 6.27 3.68 0.34
N LEU A 362 6.57 3.11 1.51
CA LEU A 362 7.68 3.59 2.34
C LEU A 362 9.04 3.41 1.65
N ALA A 363 9.21 2.38 0.83
CA ALA A 363 10.41 2.15 0.04
C ALA A 363 10.63 3.25 -1.01
N ILE A 364 9.61 3.57 -1.80
CA ILE A 364 9.73 4.62 -2.82
C ILE A 364 9.91 6.01 -2.21
N ILE A 365 9.27 6.28 -1.07
CA ILE A 365 9.51 7.51 -0.30
C ILE A 365 10.97 7.56 0.15
N SER A 366 11.48 6.50 0.78
CA SER A 366 12.87 6.43 1.27
C SER A 366 13.90 6.57 0.14
N TYR A 367 13.57 6.08 -1.06
CA TYR A 367 14.41 6.23 -2.24
C TYR A 367 14.38 7.66 -2.82
N SER A 368 13.20 8.23 -2.95
CA SER A 368 12.99 9.49 -3.67
C SER A 368 13.35 10.72 -2.84
N LEU A 369 13.14 10.69 -1.53
CA LEU A 369 13.35 11.83 -0.64
C LEU A 369 14.75 12.43 -0.71
N PRO A 370 15.85 11.65 -0.63
CA PRO A 370 17.21 12.20 -0.78
C PRO A 370 17.41 12.92 -2.11
N ASN A 371 16.82 12.40 -3.19
CA ASN A 371 16.92 13.00 -4.52
C ASN A 371 16.14 14.32 -4.61
N MET A 372 14.99 14.42 -3.94
CA MET A 372 14.14 15.63 -3.96
C MET A 372 14.66 16.74 -3.05
N THR A 373 15.35 16.40 -1.96
CA THR A 373 15.76 17.35 -0.93
C THR A 373 17.26 17.64 -0.92
N GLY A 374 18.05 16.89 -1.69
CA GLY A 374 19.50 16.98 -1.70
C GLY A 374 20.19 16.48 -0.43
N ARG A 375 19.46 15.90 0.52
CA ARG A 375 19.98 15.41 1.80
C ARG A 375 20.14 13.90 1.82
N LYS A 376 21.33 13.42 2.18
CA LYS A 376 21.66 11.99 2.28
C LYS A 376 21.34 11.47 3.69
N LEU A 377 20.23 10.73 3.86
CA LEU A 377 19.96 9.97 5.07
C LEU A 377 19.77 8.48 4.69
N TYR A 378 20.82 7.87 4.12
CA TYR A 378 20.76 6.52 3.57
C TYR A 378 20.84 5.41 4.62
N GLU A 379 21.37 5.73 5.83
CA GLU A 379 21.62 4.75 6.88
C GLU A 379 21.58 5.42 8.26
N SER A 380 20.41 5.96 8.65
CA SER A 380 20.23 6.48 10.00
C SER A 380 19.86 5.37 10.99
N SER A 381 20.35 5.49 12.25
CA SER A 381 19.92 4.59 13.34
C SER A 381 18.40 4.66 13.56
N ARG A 382 17.82 5.87 13.43
CA ARG A 382 16.38 6.10 13.51
C ARG A 382 15.63 5.39 12.39
N GLY A 383 16.11 5.47 11.14
CA GLY A 383 15.49 4.78 10.00
C GLY A 383 15.53 3.25 10.15
N ARG A 384 16.64 2.69 10.70
CA ARG A 384 16.71 1.27 11.03
C ARG A 384 15.75 0.88 12.16
N ALA A 385 15.67 1.70 13.21
CA ALA A 385 14.71 1.50 14.29
C ALA A 385 13.26 1.57 13.77
N ALA A 386 12.94 2.54 12.89
CA ALA A 386 11.65 2.65 12.23
C ALA A 386 11.27 1.36 11.49
N PHE A 387 12.19 0.81 10.69
CA PHE A 387 11.97 -0.44 9.97
C PHE A 387 11.70 -1.61 10.91
N TRP A 388 12.56 -1.85 11.90
CA TRP A 388 12.44 -3.01 12.77
C TRP A 388 11.26 -2.92 13.72
N LEU A 389 11.03 -1.77 14.36
CA LEU A 389 9.92 -1.59 15.31
C LEU A 389 8.56 -1.73 14.62
N SER A 390 8.39 -1.15 13.43
CA SER A 390 7.14 -1.30 12.69
C SER A 390 6.89 -2.74 12.23
N ASN A 391 7.93 -3.45 11.78
CA ASN A 391 7.76 -4.85 11.35
C ASN A 391 7.52 -5.79 12.54
N ILE A 392 8.26 -5.65 13.64
CA ILE A 392 8.06 -6.46 14.86
C ILE A 392 6.66 -6.18 15.44
N GLY A 393 6.24 -4.90 15.51
CA GLY A 393 4.91 -4.52 15.95
C GLY A 393 3.81 -5.11 15.08
N MET A 394 3.95 -5.03 13.75
CA MET A 394 2.97 -5.60 12.81
C MET A 394 2.89 -7.13 12.92
N ILE A 395 4.02 -7.82 12.99
CA ILE A 395 4.05 -9.28 13.18
C ILE A 395 3.39 -9.65 14.52
N GLY A 396 3.68 -8.91 15.58
CA GLY A 396 3.03 -9.12 16.89
C GLY A 396 1.53 -8.93 16.85
N MET A 397 1.03 -7.87 16.17
CA MET A 397 -0.41 -7.67 15.94
C MET A 397 -1.00 -8.84 15.15
N THR A 398 -0.32 -9.29 14.09
CA THR A 398 -0.75 -10.43 13.26
C THR A 398 -0.93 -11.68 14.11
N VAL A 399 0.04 -11.99 14.97
CA VAL A 399 -0.04 -13.14 15.87
C VAL A 399 -1.19 -12.98 16.89
N ALA A 400 -1.35 -11.79 17.47
CA ALA A 400 -2.43 -11.52 18.41
C ALA A 400 -3.82 -11.69 17.76
N PHE A 401 -4.03 -11.16 16.56
CA PHE A 401 -5.25 -11.39 15.79
C PHE A 401 -5.44 -12.86 15.42
N GLY A 402 -4.37 -13.57 15.07
CA GLY A 402 -4.43 -14.99 14.71
C GLY A 402 -4.88 -15.86 15.89
N VAL A 403 -4.26 -15.67 17.06
CA VAL A 403 -4.63 -16.41 18.28
C VAL A 403 -6.05 -16.09 18.69
N ALA A 404 -6.43 -14.80 18.74
CA ALA A 404 -7.80 -14.38 19.05
C ALA A 404 -8.81 -14.93 18.03
N GLY A 405 -8.47 -14.92 16.74
CA GLY A 405 -9.33 -15.42 15.68
C GLY A 405 -9.55 -16.93 15.74
N VAL A 406 -8.50 -17.70 16.03
CA VAL A 406 -8.62 -19.15 16.24
C VAL A 406 -9.47 -19.45 17.48
N ALA A 407 -9.24 -18.73 18.59
CA ALA A 407 -10.08 -18.85 19.79
C ALA A 407 -11.54 -18.51 19.46
N GLN A 408 -11.80 -17.42 18.73
CA GLN A 408 -13.13 -17.06 18.26
C GLN A 408 -13.81 -18.17 17.46
N VAL A 409 -13.10 -18.78 16.50
CA VAL A 409 -13.62 -19.92 15.71
C VAL A 409 -14.06 -21.06 16.62
N TYR A 410 -13.25 -21.46 17.59
CA TYR A 410 -13.61 -22.56 18.50
C TYR A 410 -14.79 -22.21 19.37
N LEU A 411 -14.79 -21.03 19.99
CA LEU A 411 -15.84 -20.61 20.92
C LEU A 411 -17.19 -20.43 20.20
N GLU A 412 -17.23 -19.75 19.06
CA GLU A 412 -18.47 -19.49 18.32
C GLU A 412 -18.92 -20.72 17.52
N ARG A 413 -18.02 -21.34 16.73
CA ARG A 413 -18.41 -22.33 15.71
C ARG A 413 -18.48 -23.76 16.26
N LYS A 414 -17.67 -24.10 17.27
CA LYS A 414 -17.64 -25.44 17.85
C LYS A 414 -18.44 -25.54 19.14
N PHE A 415 -18.32 -24.54 20.03
CA PHE A 415 -19.00 -24.56 21.33
C PHE A 415 -20.34 -23.79 21.33
N GLY A 416 -20.64 -23.02 20.26
CA GLY A 416 -21.91 -22.30 20.12
C GLY A 416 -22.08 -21.14 21.10
N MET A 417 -20.96 -20.58 21.61
CA MET A 417 -20.99 -19.46 22.53
C MET A 417 -21.51 -18.20 21.82
N ASP A 418 -22.24 -17.35 22.54
CA ASP A 418 -22.74 -16.07 22.04
C ASP A 418 -21.61 -15.14 21.64
N PHE A 419 -21.80 -14.39 20.55
CA PHE A 419 -20.78 -13.48 20.01
C PHE A 419 -20.23 -12.51 21.07
N MET A 420 -21.12 -11.91 21.90
CA MET A 420 -20.70 -10.93 22.90
C MET A 420 -19.93 -11.57 24.06
N GLU A 421 -20.26 -12.80 24.42
CA GLU A 421 -19.50 -13.57 25.41
C GLU A 421 -18.10 -13.89 24.88
N VAL A 422 -18.01 -14.34 23.64
CA VAL A 422 -16.71 -14.60 22.97
C VAL A 422 -15.85 -13.35 22.96
N GLN A 423 -16.42 -12.16 22.68
CA GLN A 423 -15.63 -10.91 22.67
C GLN A 423 -15.03 -10.61 24.06
N LYS A 424 -15.69 -10.97 25.15
CA LYS A 424 -15.13 -10.83 26.51
C LYS A 424 -14.00 -11.82 26.76
N GLU A 425 -14.17 -13.09 26.39
CA GLU A 425 -13.16 -14.13 26.55
C GLU A 425 -11.86 -13.83 25.79
N ILE A 426 -11.96 -13.29 24.57
CA ILE A 426 -10.78 -12.97 23.75
C ILE A 426 -10.20 -11.59 24.04
N SER A 427 -10.77 -10.79 24.97
CA SER A 427 -10.36 -9.41 25.24
C SER A 427 -8.89 -9.25 25.61
N ILE A 428 -8.32 -10.22 26.33
CA ILE A 428 -6.90 -10.21 26.71
C ILE A 428 -5.96 -10.14 25.50
N HIS A 429 -6.34 -10.76 24.38
CA HIS A 429 -5.55 -10.71 23.14
C HIS A 429 -5.50 -9.30 22.54
N PHE A 430 -6.54 -8.48 22.79
CA PHE A 430 -6.54 -7.08 22.38
C PHE A 430 -5.60 -6.21 23.22
N VAL A 431 -5.33 -6.57 24.49
CA VAL A 431 -4.25 -5.93 25.26
C VAL A 431 -2.90 -6.15 24.58
N VAL A 432 -2.58 -7.40 24.22
CA VAL A 432 -1.35 -7.74 23.50
C VAL A 432 -1.30 -7.02 22.16
N LEU A 433 -2.42 -6.98 21.43
CA LEU A 433 -2.53 -6.29 20.15
C LEU A 433 -2.23 -4.79 20.29
N ILE A 434 -2.77 -4.10 21.30
CA ILE A 434 -2.52 -2.67 21.54
C ILE A 434 -1.04 -2.41 21.88
N LEU A 435 -0.40 -3.28 22.67
CA LEU A 435 1.04 -3.16 22.94
C LEU A 435 1.87 -3.30 21.66
N CYS A 436 1.54 -4.27 20.81
CA CYS A 436 2.20 -4.44 19.50
C CYS A 436 1.90 -3.28 18.54
N ALA A 437 0.66 -2.76 18.54
CA ALA A 437 0.27 -1.59 17.76
C ALA A 437 1.01 -0.33 18.23
N THR A 438 1.26 -0.20 19.53
CA THR A 438 2.09 0.89 20.08
C THR A 438 3.52 0.80 19.57
N LEU A 439 4.12 -0.39 19.58
CA LEU A 439 5.46 -0.62 19.04
C LEU A 439 5.52 -0.29 17.53
N PHE A 440 4.53 -0.74 16.76
CA PHE A 440 4.35 -0.39 15.36
C PHE A 440 4.29 1.13 15.16
N THR A 441 3.46 1.81 15.96
CA THR A 441 3.27 3.26 15.89
C THR A 441 4.55 4.02 16.19
N ILE A 442 5.33 3.59 17.17
CA ILE A 442 6.66 4.18 17.46
C ILE A 442 7.54 4.08 16.21
N GLY A 443 7.57 2.93 15.54
CA GLY A 443 8.30 2.76 14.29
C GLY A 443 7.86 3.74 13.20
N ILE A 444 6.54 3.91 13.00
CA ILE A 444 5.98 4.85 12.02
C ILE A 444 6.30 6.30 12.39
N VAL A 445 6.18 6.68 13.65
CA VAL A 445 6.54 8.04 14.11
C VAL A 445 8.02 8.35 13.84
N LEU A 446 8.92 7.39 14.11
CA LEU A 446 10.34 7.54 13.79
C LEU A 446 10.58 7.72 12.28
N TYR A 447 9.82 6.99 11.43
CA TYR A 447 9.88 7.16 9.99
C TYR A 447 9.42 8.55 9.55
N ILE A 448 8.31 9.05 10.10
CA ILE A 448 7.77 10.38 9.80
C ILE A 448 8.72 11.49 10.26
N ILE A 449 9.36 11.34 11.42
CA ILE A 449 10.38 12.27 11.88
C ILE A 449 11.55 12.33 10.90
N ASP A 450 12.02 11.20 10.38
CA ASP A 450 13.06 11.17 9.36
C ASP A 450 12.59 11.79 8.03
N PHE A 451 11.32 11.59 7.63
CA PHE A 451 10.72 12.22 6.47
C PHE A 451 10.81 13.75 6.56
N TYR A 452 10.37 14.36 7.67
CA TYR A 452 10.42 15.80 7.86
C TYR A 452 11.84 16.32 8.08
N LYS A 453 12.74 15.52 8.65
CA LYS A 453 14.15 15.89 8.82
C LYS A 453 14.88 16.03 7.49
N HIS A 454 14.48 15.33 6.44
CA HIS A 454 15.00 15.56 5.08
C HIS A 454 14.66 16.97 4.57
N GLY A 455 13.58 17.58 5.05
CA GLY A 455 13.10 18.89 4.64
C GLY A 455 12.25 18.85 3.37
N LYS A 456 11.95 20.03 2.84
CA LYS A 456 11.14 20.20 1.64
C LYS A 456 12.01 20.18 0.39
N PRO A 457 11.45 19.81 -0.79
CA PRO A 457 12.11 20.01 -2.08
C PRO A 457 12.43 21.49 -2.29
N THR A 458 13.64 21.80 -2.75
CA THR A 458 14.09 23.17 -3.02
C THR A 458 14.20 23.43 -4.52
N ASP A 459 14.11 24.70 -4.94
CA ASP A 459 14.31 25.05 -6.36
C ASP A 459 15.77 24.86 -6.79
N GLU A 460 16.73 25.01 -5.87
CA GLU A 460 18.14 24.69 -6.09
C GLU A 460 18.37 23.19 -6.34
N ALA A 461 17.41 22.35 -5.95
CA ALA A 461 17.43 20.92 -6.23
C ALA A 461 16.95 20.56 -7.65
N LEU A 462 16.48 21.48 -8.47
CA LEU A 462 16.16 21.24 -9.88
C LEU A 462 17.45 21.36 -10.70
N GLU A 463 17.83 20.32 -11.43
CA GLU A 463 18.81 20.46 -12.50
C GLU A 463 18.22 21.38 -13.57
N ILE A 464 18.83 22.52 -13.77
CA ILE A 464 18.55 23.37 -14.91
C ILE A 464 19.12 22.63 -16.13
N ASN A 465 18.25 22.00 -16.91
CA ASN A 465 18.63 21.54 -18.23
C ASN A 465 18.84 22.78 -19.11
N ASN A 466 20.07 23.20 -19.27
CA ASN A 466 20.48 24.06 -20.36
C ASN A 466 20.66 23.21 -21.61
#